data_73ecabbbe75b00fee55b5aa5c73f5922
#
_entry.id   73ecabbbe75b00fee55b5aa5c73f5922
#
_cell.length_a   1.000
_cell.length_b   1.000
_cell.length_c   1.000
_cell.angle_alpha   90.00
_cell.angle_beta   90.00
_cell.angle_gamma   90.00
#
_symmetry.space_group_name_H-M   'P 1'
#
loop_
_entity.id
_entity.type
_entity.pdbx_description
1 polymer ?
#
loop_
_entity_poly.entity_id
_entity_poly.type
_entity_poly.pdbx_seq_one_letter_code
_entity_poly.pdbx_strand_id
1 'polypeptide(L)' 'MPFPAHEYDALISLKGVGPTVVRRLEQIGFNSLGDLAEACVGDIVSAVSAQLGSTCWKNSPQARASIQAAIDLARSRQ' A
#
# COMPACT_ATOMS: atom_id res chain seq x y z
N MET A 1 -6.32 -0.35 -13.33
CA MET A 1 -4.96 -0.46 -13.88
C MET A 1 -3.97 -0.64 -12.76
N PRO A 2 -3.00 -1.53 -12.92
CA PRO A 2 -1.95 -1.65 -11.92
C PRO A 2 -1.03 -0.41 -11.93
N PHE A 3 -0.18 -0.34 -10.91
CA PHE A 3 0.80 0.74 -10.84
C PHE A 3 1.68 0.76 -12.09
N PRO A 4 2.07 1.95 -12.57
CA PRO A 4 3.09 2.03 -13.63
C PRO A 4 4.37 1.32 -13.21
N ALA A 5 5.12 0.78 -14.18
CA ALA A 5 6.29 -0.04 -13.89
C ALA A 5 7.30 0.68 -12.99
N HIS A 6 7.59 1.96 -13.23
CA HIS A 6 8.54 2.70 -12.43
C HIS A 6 8.07 2.93 -10.99
N GLU A 7 6.76 3.08 -10.80
CA GLU A 7 6.18 3.23 -9.45
C GLU A 7 6.16 1.88 -8.74
N TYR A 8 5.81 0.83 -9.45
CA TYR A 8 5.83 -0.53 -8.91
C TYR A 8 7.25 -0.87 -8.42
N ASP A 9 8.26 -0.61 -9.25
CA ASP A 9 9.65 -0.89 -8.89
C ASP A 9 10.07 -0.09 -7.65
N ALA A 10 9.66 1.17 -7.57
CA ALA A 10 9.96 2.00 -6.41
C ALA A 10 9.34 1.43 -5.13
N LEU A 11 8.10 0.96 -5.23
CA LEU A 11 7.39 0.39 -4.07
C LEU A 11 8.05 -0.90 -3.60
N ILE A 12 8.34 -1.83 -4.50
CA ILE A 12 8.91 -3.11 -4.09
C ILE A 12 10.36 -2.99 -3.63
N SER A 13 11.01 -1.87 -3.89
CA SER A 13 12.36 -1.62 -3.37
C SER A 13 12.33 -1.28 -1.87
N LEU A 14 11.18 -0.95 -1.32
CA LEU A 14 11.04 -0.65 0.10
C LEU A 14 11.08 -1.92 0.91
N LYS A 15 11.78 -1.87 2.04
CA LYS A 15 11.83 -3.00 2.96
C LYS A 15 10.42 -3.28 3.49
N GLY A 16 10.00 -4.53 3.40
CA GLY A 16 8.69 -4.94 3.86
C GLY A 16 7.56 -4.76 2.85
N VAL A 17 7.84 -4.15 1.71
CA VAL A 17 6.85 -3.98 0.64
C VAL A 17 7.23 -4.93 -0.50
N GLY A 18 6.39 -5.90 -0.76
CA GLY A 18 6.60 -6.85 -1.84
C GLY A 18 5.45 -6.82 -2.83
N PRO A 19 5.51 -7.68 -3.86
CA PRO A 19 4.46 -7.74 -4.87
C PRO A 19 3.06 -7.98 -4.28
N THR A 20 2.97 -8.76 -3.19
CA THR A 20 1.69 -9.02 -2.54
C THR A 20 1.08 -7.75 -1.98
N VAL A 21 1.89 -6.91 -1.33
CA VAL A 21 1.40 -5.64 -0.77
C VAL A 21 0.87 -4.74 -1.88
N VAL A 22 1.63 -4.63 -2.97
CA VAL A 22 1.21 -3.81 -4.11
C VAL A 22 -0.09 -4.33 -4.69
N ARG A 23 -0.22 -5.65 -4.83
CA ARG A 23 -1.45 -6.26 -5.34
C ARG A 23 -2.65 -5.91 -4.46
N ARG A 24 -2.49 -5.95 -3.14
CA ARG A 24 -3.58 -5.59 -2.23
C ARG A 24 -4.00 -4.14 -2.42
N LEU A 25 -3.04 -3.25 -2.60
CA LEU A 25 -3.34 -1.84 -2.87
C LEU A 25 -4.13 -1.69 -4.18
N GLU A 26 -3.74 -2.41 -5.21
CA GLU A 26 -4.45 -2.37 -6.49
C GLU A 26 -5.88 -2.87 -6.35
N GLN A 27 -6.08 -3.91 -5.55
CA GLN A 27 -7.40 -4.51 -5.35
C GLN A 27 -8.38 -3.56 -4.65
N ILE A 28 -7.89 -2.66 -3.83
CA ILE A 28 -8.74 -1.68 -3.14
C ILE A 28 -8.81 -0.34 -3.86
N GLY A 29 -8.26 -0.27 -5.07
CA GLY A 29 -8.45 0.89 -5.93
C GLY A 29 -7.26 1.83 -6.06
N PHE A 30 -6.14 1.53 -5.41
CA PHE A 30 -4.93 2.34 -5.56
C PHE A 30 -4.13 1.85 -6.76
N ASN A 31 -3.81 2.75 -7.67
CA ASN A 31 -3.07 2.38 -8.87
C ASN A 31 -2.00 3.42 -9.26
N SER A 32 -1.69 4.35 -8.35
CA SER A 32 -0.62 5.32 -8.56
C SER A 32 -0.09 5.81 -7.22
N LEU A 33 1.15 6.33 -7.23
CA LEU A 33 1.72 6.95 -6.02
C LEU A 33 0.93 8.19 -5.61
N GLY A 34 0.34 8.91 -6.58
CA GLY A 34 -0.53 10.03 -6.26
C GLY A 34 -1.70 9.65 -5.38
N ASP A 35 -2.28 8.48 -5.64
CA ASP A 35 -3.38 7.97 -4.81
C ASP A 35 -2.87 7.69 -3.39
N LEU A 36 -1.70 7.06 -3.26
CA LEU A 36 -1.13 6.73 -1.95
C LEU A 36 -0.77 7.99 -1.16
N ALA A 37 -0.30 9.02 -1.82
CA ALA A 37 0.13 10.25 -1.14
C ALA A 37 -1.02 10.91 -0.37
N GLU A 38 -2.24 10.69 -0.81
CA GLU A 38 -3.44 11.24 -0.18
C GLU A 38 -4.09 10.29 0.82
N ALA A 39 -3.57 9.09 0.97
CA ALA A 39 -4.18 8.06 1.79
C ALA A 39 -3.63 8.08 3.22
N CYS A 40 -4.38 7.43 4.12
CA CYS A 40 -3.94 7.19 5.49
C CYS A 40 -3.76 5.69 5.70
N VAL A 41 -2.74 5.33 6.50
CA VAL A 41 -2.45 3.92 6.75
C VAL A 41 -3.66 3.18 7.35
N GLY A 42 -4.38 3.82 8.27
CA GLY A 42 -5.56 3.21 8.88
C GLY A 42 -6.65 2.89 7.88
N ASP A 43 -6.89 3.79 6.92
CA ASP A 43 -7.89 3.57 5.89
C ASP A 43 -7.51 2.40 4.98
N ILE A 44 -6.23 2.31 4.61
CA ILE A 44 -5.76 1.24 3.73
C ILE A 44 -5.85 -0.11 4.41
N VAL A 45 -5.35 -0.23 5.64
CA VAL A 45 -5.39 -1.54 6.33
C VAL A 45 -6.83 -1.96 6.63
N SER A 46 -7.72 -1.02 6.89
CA SER A 46 -9.14 -1.33 7.07
C SER A 46 -9.77 -1.82 5.78
N ALA A 47 -9.47 -1.17 4.66
CA ALA A 47 -9.99 -1.56 3.35
C ALA A 47 -9.49 -2.95 2.95
N VAL A 48 -8.19 -3.22 3.14
CA VAL A 48 -7.63 -4.53 2.83
C VAL A 48 -8.23 -5.61 3.73
N SER A 49 -8.39 -5.32 5.02
CA SER A 49 -9.01 -6.27 5.95
C SER A 49 -10.44 -6.60 5.54
N ALA A 50 -11.20 -5.60 5.12
CA ALA A 50 -12.57 -5.82 4.65
C ALA A 50 -12.59 -6.67 3.37
N GLN A 51 -11.68 -6.41 2.46
CA GLN A 51 -11.57 -7.16 1.20
C GLN A 51 -11.24 -8.64 1.46
N LEU A 52 -10.34 -8.90 2.41
CA LEU A 52 -9.92 -10.25 2.74
C LEU A 52 -10.87 -10.96 3.71
N GLY A 53 -11.79 -10.23 4.31
CA GLY A 53 -12.66 -10.78 5.34
C GLY A 53 -11.91 -11.17 6.60
N SER A 54 -10.81 -10.48 6.91
CA SER A 54 -9.92 -10.81 8.01
C SER A 54 -9.35 -9.53 8.62
N THR A 55 -9.12 -9.54 9.93
CA THR A 55 -8.50 -8.42 10.62
C THR A 55 -6.98 -8.52 10.72
N CYS A 56 -6.38 -9.52 10.08
CA CYS A 56 -4.92 -9.74 10.16
C CYS A 56 -4.12 -8.51 9.76
N TRP A 57 -4.47 -7.88 8.65
CA TRP A 57 -3.77 -6.67 8.19
C TRP A 57 -3.96 -5.50 9.15
N LYS A 58 -5.18 -5.33 9.63
CA LYS A 58 -5.51 -4.23 10.53
C LYS A 58 -4.74 -4.33 11.84
N ASN A 59 -4.50 -5.56 12.31
CA ASN A 59 -3.83 -5.81 13.58
C ASN A 59 -2.35 -6.13 13.44
N SER A 60 -1.79 -6.08 12.23
CA SER A 60 -0.39 -6.41 11.98
C SER A 60 0.48 -5.15 11.99
N PRO A 61 1.41 -5.02 12.96
CA PRO A 61 2.36 -3.89 12.94
C PRO A 61 3.22 -3.88 11.68
N GLN A 62 3.58 -5.06 11.15
CA GLN A 62 4.39 -5.15 9.94
C GLN A 62 3.62 -4.65 8.72
N ALA A 63 2.35 -5.03 8.59
CA ALA A 63 1.54 -4.55 7.49
C ALA A 63 1.36 -3.03 7.55
N ARG A 64 1.10 -2.51 8.74
CA ARG A 64 0.97 -1.06 8.93
C ARG A 64 2.26 -0.33 8.59
N ALA A 65 3.39 -0.86 9.01
CA ALA A 65 4.70 -0.25 8.72
C ALA A 65 4.98 -0.27 7.21
N SER A 66 4.65 -1.36 6.53
CA SER A 66 4.84 -1.47 5.08
C SER A 66 3.99 -0.45 4.33
N ILE A 67 2.73 -0.32 4.72
CA ILE A 67 1.82 0.64 4.09
C ILE A 67 2.28 2.07 4.39
N GLN A 68 2.71 2.36 5.61
CA GLN A 68 3.22 3.68 5.95
C GLN A 68 4.47 4.03 5.13
N ALA A 69 5.37 3.06 4.94
CA ALA A 69 6.54 3.27 4.10
C ALA A 69 6.13 3.60 2.66
N ALA A 70 5.12 2.91 2.13
CA ALA A 70 4.63 3.18 0.79
C ALA A 70 4.03 4.58 0.69
N ILE A 71 3.27 5.01 1.68
CA ILE A 71 2.68 6.36 1.70
C ILE A 71 3.79 7.41 1.79
N ASP A 72 4.79 7.17 2.63
CA ASP A 72 5.92 8.11 2.79
C ASP A 72 6.69 8.26 1.48
N LEU A 73 6.93 7.14 0.78
CA LEU A 73 7.57 7.18 -0.54
C LEU A 73 6.73 8.01 -1.51
N ALA A 74 5.41 7.77 -1.52
CA ALA A 74 4.51 8.49 -2.42
C ALA A 74 4.56 10.00 -2.15
N ARG A 75 4.55 10.40 -0.88
CA ARG A 75 4.61 11.80 -0.51
C ARG A 75 5.93 12.45 -0.89
N SER A 76 7.02 11.70 -0.81
CA SER A 76 8.34 12.23 -1.14
C SER A 76 8.50 12.46 -2.64
N ARG A 77 7.65 11.84 -3.46
CA ARG A 77 7.71 11.97 -4.90
C ARG A 77 6.70 12.96 -5.47
N GLN A 78 5.92 13.57 -4.62
CA GLN A 78 4.94 14.58 -5.03
C GLN A 78 5.55 15.96 -5.21
#